data_30814ad83747200f14065841ad176ede
#
_entry.id   30814ad83747200f14065841ad176ede
#
_cell.length_a   1.000
_cell.length_b   1.000
_cell.length_c   1.000
_cell.angle_alpha   90.00
_cell.angle_beta   90.00
_cell.angle_gamma   90.00
#
_symmetry.space_group_name_H-M   'P 1'
#
loop_
_entity.id
_entity.type
_entity.pdbx_description
1 polymer ?
#
loop_
_entity_poly.entity_id
_entity_poly.type
_entity_poly.pdbx_seq_one_letter_code
_entity_poly.pdbx_strand_id
1 'polypeptide(L)'
;MAGKEGREYPLERTRNIGIMAHIDAGKTTLTERILYYTGVNYKIGDTHEGTATMDWMEQEQERGITITSAATTCHWTLEENCKPKPGALEHRINIIDTPGHVDFTVEVERSLRVLDGAVGVFCAKGGVEPQSENVWRQADTYNVPRMAFINKMDILGANFYGAVEQIKTRLGKNAICLQLPIGKEDDFKGIIDLFEMKAYIYNDEKGDDITITDIPEDMKAVSYTH
;
A
#
# COMPACT_ATOMS: atom_id res chain seq x y z
N MET A 1 -35.49 -2.92 -11.29
CA MET A 1 -34.47 -1.93 -11.73
C MET A 1 -34.60 -0.72 -10.81
N ALA A 2 -34.01 -0.82 -9.63
CA ALA A 2 -33.99 0.28 -8.66
C ALA A 2 -32.55 0.79 -8.55
N GLY A 3 -32.35 2.09 -8.82
CA GLY A 3 -31.23 2.81 -8.28
C GLY A 3 -30.08 3.21 -9.19
N LYS A 4 -30.36 3.99 -10.23
CA LYS A 4 -29.33 4.88 -10.83
C LYS A 4 -29.48 6.34 -10.37
N GLU A 5 -30.53 6.69 -9.67
CA GLU A 5 -30.77 8.05 -9.14
C GLU A 5 -30.40 8.08 -7.65
N GLY A 6 -29.31 8.75 -7.30
CA GLY A 6 -28.95 9.10 -5.92
C GLY A 6 -27.54 8.74 -5.45
N ARG A 7 -26.69 8.14 -6.27
CA ARG A 7 -25.28 7.92 -5.89
C ARG A 7 -24.39 8.99 -6.48
N GLU A 8 -23.60 9.65 -5.65
CA GLU A 8 -22.61 10.64 -6.06
C GLU A 8 -21.55 10.00 -6.99
N TYR A 9 -21.11 8.78 -6.66
CA TYR A 9 -20.19 7.98 -7.48
C TYR A 9 -20.84 6.68 -7.93
N PRO A 10 -20.79 6.33 -9.22
CA PRO A 10 -21.25 5.04 -9.72
C PRO A 10 -20.35 3.90 -9.19
N LEU A 11 -20.89 2.67 -9.16
CA LEU A 11 -20.13 1.51 -8.64
C LEU A 11 -18.86 1.21 -9.43
N GLU A 12 -18.88 1.48 -10.74
CA GLU A 12 -17.70 1.31 -11.60
C GLU A 12 -16.51 2.18 -11.18
N ARG A 13 -16.78 3.28 -10.45
CA ARG A 13 -15.78 4.22 -9.94
C ARG A 13 -15.63 4.19 -8.42
N THR A 14 -16.20 3.18 -7.76
CA THR A 14 -16.06 2.98 -6.32
C THR A 14 -15.28 1.70 -6.05
N ARG A 15 -14.26 1.77 -5.17
CA ARG A 15 -13.44 0.62 -4.79
C ARG A 15 -13.25 0.58 -3.28
N ASN A 16 -13.41 -0.62 -2.71
CA ASN A 16 -13.09 -0.92 -1.33
C ASN A 16 -11.72 -1.62 -1.29
N ILE A 17 -10.72 -0.98 -0.74
CA ILE A 17 -9.35 -1.48 -0.69
C ILE A 17 -8.98 -1.74 0.76
N GLY A 18 -8.58 -2.99 1.05
CA GLY A 18 -8.05 -3.37 2.36
C GLY A 18 -6.54 -3.17 2.44
N ILE A 19 -6.04 -2.67 3.57
CA ILE A 19 -4.60 -2.65 3.84
C ILE A 19 -4.30 -3.68 4.92
N MET A 20 -3.47 -4.65 4.58
CA MET A 20 -3.10 -5.79 5.40
C MET A 20 -1.59 -5.78 5.65
N ALA A 21 -1.16 -6.00 6.86
CA ALA A 21 0.27 -5.99 7.19
C ALA A 21 0.56 -6.85 8.42
N HIS A 22 1.81 -7.30 8.53
CA HIS A 22 2.38 -7.70 9.80
C HIS A 22 2.54 -6.50 10.73
N ILE A 23 2.62 -6.75 12.04
CA ILE A 23 2.94 -5.72 13.06
C ILE A 23 4.25 -5.03 12.66
N ASP A 24 4.29 -3.73 12.79
CA ASP A 24 5.44 -2.87 12.43
C ASP A 24 5.88 -2.90 10.95
N ALA A 25 5.14 -3.51 10.04
CA ALA A 25 5.45 -3.41 8.60
C ALA A 25 5.18 -2.00 8.02
N GLY A 26 4.49 -1.13 8.78
CA GLY A 26 4.19 0.25 8.38
C GLY A 26 2.82 0.41 7.74
N LYS A 27 1.83 -0.39 8.17
CA LYS A 27 0.43 -0.30 7.71
C LYS A 27 -0.14 1.11 7.92
N THR A 28 -0.14 1.60 9.15
CA THR A 28 -0.67 2.92 9.50
C THR A 28 0.10 4.02 8.78
N THR A 29 1.42 3.93 8.68
CA THR A 29 2.23 4.89 7.92
C THR A 29 1.82 4.96 6.45
N LEU A 30 1.60 3.81 5.79
CA LEU A 30 1.13 3.77 4.41
C LEU A 30 -0.26 4.41 4.28
N THR A 31 -1.19 4.08 5.18
CA THR A 31 -2.54 4.63 5.16
C THR A 31 -2.53 6.15 5.34
N GLU A 32 -1.79 6.67 6.31
CA GLU A 32 -1.65 8.10 6.56
C GLU A 32 -1.03 8.84 5.35
N ARG A 33 -0.05 8.25 4.67
CA ARG A 33 0.51 8.78 3.43
C ARG A 33 -0.52 8.84 2.30
N ILE A 34 -1.34 7.80 2.12
CA ILE A 34 -2.40 7.80 1.13
C ILE A 34 -3.42 8.91 1.44
N LEU A 35 -3.84 9.08 2.70
CA LEU A 35 -4.75 10.12 3.11
C LEU A 35 -4.17 11.52 2.92
N TYR A 36 -2.89 11.70 3.12
CA TYR A 36 -2.18 12.95 2.86
C TYR A 36 -2.16 13.29 1.37
N TYR A 37 -1.70 12.38 0.51
CA TYR A 37 -1.61 12.63 -0.93
C TYR A 37 -2.96 12.76 -1.62
N THR A 38 -4.02 12.15 -1.08
CA THR A 38 -5.39 12.32 -1.57
C THR A 38 -6.08 13.57 -1.01
N GLY A 39 -5.38 14.37 -0.19
CA GLY A 39 -5.89 15.63 0.36
C GLY A 39 -6.96 15.46 1.45
N VAL A 40 -7.15 14.25 1.98
CA VAL A 40 -8.04 14.01 3.13
C VAL A 40 -7.43 14.59 4.40
N ASN A 41 -6.12 14.38 4.58
CA ASN A 41 -5.36 14.95 5.67
C ASN A 41 -4.44 16.06 5.15
N TYR A 42 -4.36 17.16 5.90
CA TYR A 42 -3.44 18.26 5.60
C TYR A 42 -2.04 18.05 6.22
N LYS A 43 -1.88 17.08 7.10
CA LYS A 43 -0.64 16.72 7.77
C LYS A 43 -0.54 15.19 7.85
N ILE A 44 0.67 14.66 7.69
CA ILE A 44 0.93 13.23 7.87
C ILE A 44 0.89 12.94 9.37
N GLY A 45 0.02 12.01 9.78
CA GLY A 45 -0.04 11.51 11.15
C GLY A 45 1.13 10.58 11.46
N ASP A 46 1.57 10.57 12.72
CA ASP A 46 2.61 9.68 13.21
C ASP A 46 2.03 8.73 14.27
N THR A 47 2.31 7.44 14.11
CA THR A 47 1.89 6.40 15.04
C THR A 47 2.55 6.55 16.41
N HIS A 48 3.81 6.99 16.44
CA HIS A 48 4.57 7.15 17.70
C HIS A 48 4.12 8.39 18.49
N GLU A 49 3.58 9.40 17.80
CA GLU A 49 3.04 10.61 18.43
C GLU A 49 1.53 10.48 18.72
N GLY A 50 0.88 9.36 18.37
CA GLY A 50 -0.56 9.15 18.56
C GLY A 50 -1.44 10.09 17.73
N THR A 51 -0.91 10.61 16.61
CA THR A 51 -1.60 11.57 15.73
C THR A 51 -2.21 10.94 14.48
N ALA A 52 -2.13 9.59 14.36
CA ALA A 52 -2.66 8.86 13.23
C ALA A 52 -4.20 8.91 13.18
N THR A 53 -4.75 9.26 12.02
CA THR A 53 -6.20 9.46 11.80
C THR A 53 -7.00 8.16 11.89
N MET A 54 -6.39 7.03 11.51
CA MET A 54 -7.07 5.73 11.48
C MET A 54 -7.06 5.04 12.84
N ASP A 55 -6.12 5.34 13.72
CA ASP A 55 -6.05 4.80 15.08
C ASP A 55 -6.86 5.72 16.03
N TRP A 56 -8.19 5.62 15.96
CA TRP A 56 -9.09 6.52 16.67
C TRP A 56 -9.36 6.13 18.14
N MET A 57 -9.05 4.89 18.53
CA MET A 57 -9.18 4.42 19.92
C MET A 57 -7.92 4.75 20.71
N GLU A 58 -8.09 5.25 21.94
CA GLU A 58 -6.98 5.53 22.86
C GLU A 58 -6.05 4.32 23.05
N GLN A 59 -6.61 3.10 23.10
CA GLN A 59 -5.87 1.85 23.22
C GLN A 59 -5.07 1.49 21.96
N GLU A 60 -5.52 1.90 20.77
CA GLU A 60 -4.78 1.75 19.52
C GLU A 60 -3.60 2.71 19.48
N GLN A 61 -3.82 3.96 19.90
CA GLN A 61 -2.78 4.99 19.97
C GLN A 61 -1.70 4.65 20.99
N GLU A 62 -2.09 4.17 22.19
CA GLU A 62 -1.14 3.77 23.23
C GLU A 62 -0.27 2.56 22.84
N ARG A 63 -0.83 1.63 22.09
CA ARG A 63 -0.17 0.37 21.72
C ARG A 63 0.46 0.39 20.33
N GLY A 64 0.12 1.38 19.50
CA GLY A 64 0.56 1.48 18.11
C GLY A 64 0.05 0.34 17.23
N ILE A 65 -1.11 -0.26 17.56
CA ILE A 65 -1.70 -1.37 16.82
C ILE A 65 -3.18 -1.08 16.50
N THR A 66 -3.62 -1.45 15.32
CA THR A 66 -5.04 -1.39 14.94
C THR A 66 -5.79 -2.56 15.58
N ILE A 67 -6.83 -2.26 16.35
CA ILE A 67 -7.69 -3.24 17.02
C ILE A 67 -8.99 -3.43 16.24
N THR A 68 -9.61 -2.32 15.81
CA THR A 68 -10.89 -2.31 15.10
C THR A 68 -10.68 -1.89 13.65
N SER A 69 -11.42 -2.51 12.72
CA SER A 69 -11.38 -2.07 11.32
C SER A 69 -11.95 -0.66 11.20
N ALA A 70 -11.13 0.26 10.70
CA ALA A 70 -11.55 1.61 10.37
C ALA A 70 -11.73 1.77 8.86
N ALA A 71 -12.67 2.58 8.42
CA ALA A 71 -12.90 2.85 7.01
C ALA A 71 -12.87 4.36 6.76
N THR A 72 -12.03 4.78 5.83
CA THR A 72 -11.94 6.19 5.42
C THR A 72 -12.08 6.27 3.91
N THR A 73 -12.79 7.29 3.44
CA THR A 73 -13.00 7.54 2.01
C THR A 73 -12.01 8.58 1.51
N CYS A 74 -11.34 8.27 0.42
CA CYS A 74 -10.56 9.23 -0.34
C CYS A 74 -10.95 9.21 -1.83
N HIS A 75 -10.49 10.21 -2.56
CA HIS A 75 -10.78 10.38 -3.98
C HIS A 75 -9.46 10.44 -4.76
N TRP A 76 -9.42 9.77 -5.89
CA TRP A 76 -8.23 9.76 -6.74
C TRP A 76 -8.59 9.80 -8.21
N THR A 77 -7.81 10.54 -8.97
CA THR A 77 -7.87 10.58 -10.43
C THR A 77 -6.58 9.99 -10.98
N LEU A 78 -6.68 9.14 -12.00
CA LEU A 78 -5.50 8.57 -12.63
C LEU A 78 -4.55 9.66 -13.09
N GLU A 79 -3.29 9.52 -12.73
CA GLU A 79 -2.21 10.45 -13.06
C GLU A 79 -1.27 9.87 -14.12
N GLU A 80 -0.59 10.78 -14.80
CA GLU A 80 0.49 10.50 -15.71
C GLU A 80 1.58 11.56 -15.47
N ASN A 81 2.81 11.14 -15.16
CA ASN A 81 3.89 12.02 -14.74
C ASN A 81 3.53 12.91 -13.54
N CYS A 82 2.95 12.35 -12.51
CA CYS A 82 2.48 13.04 -11.30
C CYS A 82 1.48 14.19 -11.56
N LYS A 83 0.69 14.10 -12.64
CA LYS A 83 -0.37 15.07 -12.97
C LYS A 83 -1.64 14.33 -13.37
N PRO A 84 -2.82 14.87 -13.04
CA PRO A 84 -4.08 14.27 -13.47
C PRO A 84 -4.11 14.08 -14.98
N LYS A 85 -4.33 12.85 -15.42
CA LYS A 85 -4.41 12.51 -16.84
C LYS A 85 -5.60 13.20 -17.48
N PRO A 86 -5.45 13.90 -18.61
CA PRO A 86 -6.57 14.57 -19.27
C PRO A 86 -7.72 13.61 -19.59
N GLY A 87 -8.93 13.93 -19.12
CA GLY A 87 -10.12 13.12 -19.32
C GLY A 87 -10.25 11.91 -18.38
N ALA A 88 -9.32 11.69 -17.46
CA ALA A 88 -9.47 10.67 -16.45
C ALA A 88 -10.60 11.02 -15.48
N LEU A 89 -11.33 9.98 -15.07
CA LEU A 89 -12.46 10.13 -14.15
C LEU A 89 -12.00 9.93 -12.72
N GLU A 90 -12.50 10.76 -11.83
CA GLU A 90 -12.27 10.61 -10.40
C GLU A 90 -12.93 9.34 -9.86
N HIS A 91 -12.21 8.61 -9.01
CA HIS A 91 -12.65 7.40 -8.33
C HIS A 91 -12.79 7.66 -6.84
N ARG A 92 -13.85 7.09 -6.26
CA ARG A 92 -14.01 7.00 -4.82
C ARG A 92 -13.34 5.73 -4.33
N ILE A 93 -12.41 5.86 -3.40
CA ILE A 93 -11.67 4.76 -2.80
C ILE A 93 -11.99 4.74 -1.30
N ASN A 94 -12.60 3.67 -0.83
CA ASN A 94 -12.79 3.42 0.60
C ASN A 94 -11.61 2.57 1.07
N ILE A 95 -10.75 3.13 1.90
CA ILE A 95 -9.65 2.41 2.53
C ILE A 95 -10.20 1.77 3.80
N ILE A 96 -10.07 0.45 3.89
CA ILE A 96 -10.46 -0.34 5.05
C ILE A 96 -9.18 -0.83 5.71
N ASP A 97 -8.86 -0.23 6.84
CA ASP A 97 -7.71 -0.64 7.62
C ASP A 97 -8.07 -1.88 8.43
N THR A 98 -7.36 -2.98 8.20
CA THR A 98 -7.64 -4.26 8.85
C THR A 98 -6.66 -4.52 9.98
N PRO A 99 -7.11 -5.05 11.13
CA PRO A 99 -6.20 -5.46 12.19
C PRO A 99 -5.13 -6.43 11.68
N GLY A 100 -3.88 -6.21 12.09
CA GLY A 100 -2.75 -7.08 11.71
C GLY A 100 -2.49 -8.22 12.70
N HIS A 101 -3.21 -8.26 13.83
CA HIS A 101 -2.96 -9.22 14.91
C HIS A 101 -3.83 -10.47 14.75
N VAL A 102 -3.27 -11.65 15.06
CA VAL A 102 -3.96 -12.95 14.93
C VAL A 102 -5.21 -13.08 15.80
N ASP A 103 -5.30 -12.34 16.90
CA ASP A 103 -6.44 -12.37 17.81
C ASP A 103 -7.71 -11.73 17.20
N PHE A 104 -7.57 -10.94 16.14
CA PHE A 104 -8.66 -10.22 15.48
C PHE A 104 -9.11 -10.89 14.17
N THR A 105 -9.03 -12.21 14.08
CA THR A 105 -9.37 -12.99 12.87
C THR A 105 -10.77 -12.69 12.34
N VAL A 106 -11.77 -12.51 13.22
CA VAL A 106 -13.16 -12.26 12.84
C VAL A 106 -13.32 -10.89 12.17
N GLU A 107 -12.64 -9.86 12.65
CA GLU A 107 -12.64 -8.51 12.06
C GLU A 107 -11.98 -8.52 10.68
N VAL A 108 -10.88 -9.25 10.54
CA VAL A 108 -10.20 -9.44 9.25
C VAL A 108 -11.13 -10.12 8.25
N GLU A 109 -11.80 -11.21 8.65
CA GLU A 109 -12.73 -11.93 7.78
C GLU A 109 -13.95 -11.09 7.37
N ARG A 110 -14.50 -10.28 8.28
CA ARG A 110 -15.59 -9.35 7.97
C ARG A 110 -15.17 -8.33 6.92
N SER A 111 -13.98 -7.77 7.08
CA SER A 111 -13.41 -6.80 6.14
C SER A 111 -13.19 -7.43 4.77
N LEU A 112 -12.59 -8.62 4.69
CA LEU A 112 -12.29 -9.32 3.43
C LEU A 112 -13.53 -9.56 2.55
N ARG A 113 -14.72 -9.71 3.14
CA ARG A 113 -15.98 -9.96 2.39
C ARG A 113 -16.43 -8.78 1.55
N VAL A 114 -16.03 -7.58 1.87
CA VAL A 114 -16.46 -6.34 1.22
C VAL A 114 -15.39 -5.71 0.35
N LEU A 115 -14.18 -6.29 0.32
CA LEU A 115 -13.05 -5.76 -0.43
C LEU A 115 -13.13 -6.11 -1.91
N ASP A 116 -12.86 -5.11 -2.76
CA ASP A 116 -12.60 -5.29 -4.19
C ASP A 116 -11.14 -5.70 -4.45
N GLY A 117 -10.25 -5.35 -3.53
CA GLY A 117 -8.83 -5.70 -3.56
C GLY A 117 -8.13 -5.37 -2.25
N ALA A 118 -6.91 -5.83 -2.09
CA ALA A 118 -6.12 -5.56 -0.89
C ALA A 118 -4.65 -5.27 -1.21
N VAL A 119 -4.03 -4.48 -0.35
CA VAL A 119 -2.58 -4.22 -0.36
C VAL A 119 -1.96 -4.93 0.83
N GLY A 120 -1.10 -5.92 0.56
CA GLY A 120 -0.28 -6.57 1.58
C GLY A 120 1.03 -5.81 1.77
N VAL A 121 1.24 -5.24 2.94
CA VAL A 121 2.47 -4.49 3.27
C VAL A 121 3.48 -5.43 3.89
N PHE A 122 4.66 -5.53 3.28
CA PHE A 122 5.78 -6.35 3.74
C PHE A 122 6.96 -5.46 4.08
N CYS A 123 7.65 -5.78 5.17
CA CYS A 123 8.90 -5.11 5.51
C CYS A 123 10.03 -5.64 4.61
N ALA A 124 10.81 -4.76 3.97
CA ALA A 124 11.93 -5.16 3.11
C ALA A 124 13.00 -5.98 3.83
N LYS A 125 13.13 -5.84 5.15
CA LYS A 125 14.05 -6.62 5.99
C LYS A 125 13.46 -7.96 6.44
N GLY A 126 12.20 -7.94 6.93
CA GLY A 126 11.54 -9.14 7.48
C GLY A 126 10.95 -10.04 6.38
N GLY A 127 10.58 -9.48 5.25
CA GLY A 127 9.93 -10.23 4.17
C GLY A 127 8.55 -10.76 4.58
N VAL A 128 8.30 -12.03 4.29
CA VAL A 128 7.06 -12.71 4.65
C VAL A 128 7.15 -13.28 6.05
N GLU A 129 6.34 -12.76 6.96
CA GLU A 129 6.25 -13.19 8.35
C GLU A 129 4.99 -14.04 8.61
N PRO A 130 4.91 -14.82 9.71
CA PRO A 130 3.78 -15.73 9.94
C PRO A 130 2.41 -15.07 9.92
N GLN A 131 2.30 -13.84 10.41
CA GLN A 131 1.05 -13.08 10.39
C GLN A 131 0.66 -12.69 8.96
N SER A 132 1.64 -12.29 8.13
CA SER A 132 1.40 -12.02 6.71
C SER A 132 0.87 -13.24 5.98
N GLU A 133 1.41 -14.44 6.27
CA GLU A 133 0.93 -15.69 5.69
C GLU A 133 -0.53 -15.97 6.07
N ASN A 134 -0.90 -15.77 7.33
CA ASN A 134 -2.25 -16.03 7.81
C ASN A 134 -3.27 -15.12 7.11
N VAL A 135 -3.03 -13.82 7.10
CA VAL A 135 -3.91 -12.86 6.44
C VAL A 135 -3.97 -13.11 4.94
N TRP A 136 -2.85 -13.48 4.33
CA TRP A 136 -2.80 -13.82 2.91
C TRP A 136 -3.66 -15.04 2.57
N ARG A 137 -3.62 -16.11 3.39
CA ARG A 137 -4.46 -17.30 3.23
C ARG A 137 -5.95 -17.00 3.42
N GLN A 138 -6.29 -16.16 4.40
CA GLN A 138 -7.67 -15.70 4.57
C GLN A 138 -8.18 -14.97 3.32
N ALA A 139 -7.38 -14.09 2.75
CA ALA A 139 -7.73 -13.41 1.51
C ALA A 139 -7.84 -14.37 0.31
N ASP A 140 -7.12 -15.50 0.28
CA ASP A 140 -7.32 -16.57 -0.70
C ASP A 140 -8.72 -17.20 -0.56
N THR A 141 -9.17 -17.43 0.66
CA THR A 141 -10.50 -18.02 0.93
C THR A 141 -11.63 -17.14 0.37
N TYR A 142 -11.47 -15.84 0.42
CA TYR A 142 -12.47 -14.87 -0.09
C TYR A 142 -12.20 -14.42 -1.54
N ASN A 143 -11.20 -15.00 -2.22
CA ASN A 143 -10.79 -14.65 -3.59
C ASN A 143 -10.51 -13.15 -3.78
N VAL A 144 -9.96 -12.47 -2.77
CA VAL A 144 -9.62 -11.04 -2.85
C VAL A 144 -8.34 -10.86 -3.66
N PRO A 145 -8.37 -10.10 -4.79
CA PRO A 145 -7.15 -9.73 -5.53
C PRO A 145 -6.20 -8.92 -4.65
N ARG A 146 -4.89 -9.12 -4.82
CA ARG A 146 -3.89 -8.49 -3.94
C ARG A 146 -2.71 -7.93 -4.70
N MET A 147 -2.21 -6.80 -4.18
CA MET A 147 -0.90 -6.26 -4.49
C MET A 147 0.00 -6.40 -3.26
N ALA A 148 1.28 -6.62 -3.47
CA ALA A 148 2.29 -6.55 -2.42
C ALA A 148 2.99 -5.19 -2.47
N PHE A 149 3.11 -4.53 -1.32
CA PHE A 149 3.86 -3.30 -1.14
C PHE A 149 5.04 -3.59 -0.21
N ILE A 150 6.26 -3.48 -0.72
CA ILE A 150 7.48 -3.70 0.04
C ILE A 150 7.94 -2.37 0.62
N ASN A 151 7.79 -2.24 1.91
CA ASN A 151 8.04 -1.02 2.69
C ASN A 151 9.38 -1.06 3.43
N LYS A 152 9.80 0.07 3.96
CA LYS A 152 11.03 0.21 4.74
C LYS A 152 12.29 -0.17 3.96
N MET A 153 12.40 0.36 2.74
CA MET A 153 13.59 0.17 1.90
C MET A 153 14.82 0.92 2.41
N ASP A 154 14.60 1.88 3.29
CA ASP A 154 15.57 2.77 3.94
C ASP A 154 16.27 2.17 5.16
N ILE A 155 15.75 1.09 5.74
CA ILE A 155 16.33 0.50 6.96
C ILE A 155 17.50 -0.45 6.66
N LEU A 156 18.42 -0.56 7.60
CA LEU A 156 19.56 -1.47 7.52
C LEU A 156 19.10 -2.94 7.41
N GLY A 157 19.55 -3.63 6.38
CA GLY A 157 19.18 -5.01 6.05
C GLY A 157 18.00 -5.10 5.08
N ALA A 158 17.54 -4.00 4.49
CA ALA A 158 16.51 -4.00 3.46
C ALA A 158 16.92 -4.83 2.23
N ASN A 159 16.04 -5.73 1.79
CA ASN A 159 16.27 -6.61 0.65
C ASN A 159 14.99 -6.85 -0.15
N PHE A 160 14.75 -5.99 -1.14
CA PHE A 160 13.58 -6.06 -2.00
C PHE A 160 13.43 -7.42 -2.70
N TYR A 161 14.47 -7.87 -3.39
CA TYR A 161 14.43 -9.12 -4.15
C TYR A 161 14.27 -10.35 -3.25
N GLY A 162 14.87 -10.31 -2.06
CA GLY A 162 14.66 -11.34 -1.04
C GLY A 162 13.23 -11.41 -0.56
N ALA A 163 12.56 -10.26 -0.37
CA ALA A 163 11.15 -10.20 0.00
C ALA A 163 10.25 -10.72 -1.13
N VAL A 164 10.52 -10.35 -2.40
CA VAL A 164 9.79 -10.86 -3.57
C VAL A 164 9.94 -12.38 -3.69
N GLU A 165 11.14 -12.92 -3.49
CA GLU A 165 11.38 -14.36 -3.53
C GLU A 165 10.65 -15.10 -2.40
N GLN A 166 10.57 -14.54 -1.21
CA GLN A 166 9.76 -15.09 -0.13
C GLN A 166 8.26 -15.08 -0.46
N ILE A 167 7.75 -14.04 -1.11
CA ILE A 167 6.36 -14.01 -1.58
C ILE A 167 6.11 -15.15 -2.56
N LYS A 168 7.03 -15.42 -3.50
CA LYS A 168 6.92 -16.52 -4.45
C LYS A 168 6.95 -17.88 -3.76
N THR A 169 7.91 -18.09 -2.89
CA THR A 169 8.19 -19.41 -2.30
C THR A 169 7.26 -19.74 -1.12
N ARG A 170 7.07 -18.80 -0.18
CA ARG A 170 6.28 -19.05 1.03
C ARG A 170 4.77 -18.85 0.82
N LEU A 171 4.36 -17.91 -0.01
CA LEU A 171 2.95 -17.69 -0.32
C LEU A 171 2.49 -18.46 -1.56
N GLY A 172 3.42 -19.11 -2.28
CA GLY A 172 3.12 -19.93 -3.45
C GLY A 172 2.50 -19.12 -4.60
N LYS A 173 2.88 -17.84 -4.77
CA LYS A 173 2.29 -16.94 -5.75
C LYS A 173 3.30 -16.54 -6.82
N ASN A 174 2.82 -16.38 -8.04
CA ASN A 174 3.63 -15.84 -9.13
C ASN A 174 3.66 -14.31 -9.02
N ALA A 175 4.53 -13.78 -8.15
CA ALA A 175 4.69 -12.35 -7.96
C ALA A 175 5.42 -11.72 -9.15
N ILE A 176 4.85 -10.66 -9.70
CA ILE A 176 5.44 -9.84 -10.79
C ILE A 176 5.70 -8.45 -10.20
N CYS A 177 6.92 -7.95 -10.39
CA CYS A 177 7.25 -6.60 -9.98
C CYS A 177 6.61 -5.58 -10.93
N LEU A 178 5.92 -4.59 -10.38
CA LEU A 178 5.40 -3.43 -11.12
C LEU A 178 6.35 -2.24 -11.01
N GLN A 179 7.13 -2.20 -9.94
CA GLN A 179 8.12 -1.18 -9.65
C GLN A 179 9.39 -1.83 -9.09
N LEU A 180 10.54 -1.21 -9.35
CA LEU A 180 11.83 -1.66 -8.82
C LEU A 180 12.47 -0.53 -8.01
N PRO A 181 13.11 -0.82 -6.85
CA PRO A 181 13.79 0.21 -6.07
C PRO A 181 15.09 0.64 -6.73
N ILE A 182 15.42 1.92 -6.60
CA ILE A 182 16.73 2.49 -6.94
C ILE A 182 17.51 2.68 -5.65
N GLY A 183 18.49 1.81 -5.44
CA GLY A 183 19.24 1.73 -4.18
C GLY A 183 18.49 1.02 -3.07
N LYS A 184 19.08 0.98 -1.90
CA LYS A 184 18.54 0.41 -0.66
C LYS A 184 19.22 1.06 0.54
N GLU A 185 18.60 0.95 1.73
CA GLU A 185 19.13 1.53 2.97
C GLU A 185 19.39 3.05 2.78
N ASP A 186 20.52 3.56 3.22
CA ASP A 186 20.88 4.98 3.07
C ASP A 186 21.02 5.43 1.60
N ASP A 187 21.19 4.48 0.67
CA ASP A 187 21.28 4.74 -0.77
C ASP A 187 19.93 4.66 -1.49
N PHE A 188 18.82 4.41 -0.78
CA PHE A 188 17.51 4.41 -1.39
C PHE A 188 17.10 5.80 -1.85
N LYS A 189 16.93 5.97 -3.17
CA LYS A 189 16.68 7.28 -3.80
C LYS A 189 15.35 7.39 -4.51
N GLY A 190 14.73 6.25 -4.85
CA GLY A 190 13.51 6.28 -5.64
C GLY A 190 13.12 4.92 -6.18
N ILE A 191 12.27 4.95 -7.19
CA ILE A 191 11.72 3.75 -7.83
C ILE A 191 11.77 3.87 -9.35
N ILE A 192 11.80 2.73 -10.03
CA ILE A 192 11.54 2.62 -11.47
C ILE A 192 10.11 2.11 -11.62
N ASP A 193 9.28 2.84 -12.33
CA ASP A 193 7.97 2.37 -12.77
C ASP A 193 8.12 1.60 -14.08
N LEU A 194 7.68 0.33 -14.08
CA LEU A 194 7.82 -0.57 -15.23
C LEU A 194 6.71 -0.41 -16.26
N PHE A 195 5.62 0.29 -15.93
CA PHE A 195 4.59 0.63 -16.91
C PHE A 195 4.99 1.83 -17.75
N GLU A 196 5.51 2.86 -17.09
CA GLU A 196 5.93 4.08 -17.76
C GLU A 196 7.38 4.01 -18.26
N MET A 197 8.16 3.02 -17.78
CA MET A 197 9.59 2.85 -18.06
C MET A 197 10.38 4.12 -17.72
N LYS A 198 10.09 4.68 -16.55
CA LYS A 198 10.71 5.90 -16.00
C LYS A 198 11.21 5.68 -14.58
N ALA A 199 12.20 6.46 -14.20
CA ALA A 199 12.70 6.51 -12.84
C ALA A 199 12.14 7.75 -12.12
N TYR A 200 11.64 7.54 -10.91
CA TYR A 200 11.12 8.54 -10.00
C TYR A 200 12.08 8.69 -8.83
N ILE A 201 12.77 9.81 -8.77
CA ILE A 201 13.75 10.12 -7.72
C ILE A 201 13.12 11.08 -6.73
N TYR A 202 13.11 10.71 -5.47
CA TYR A 202 12.58 11.52 -4.38
C TYR A 202 13.67 12.45 -3.85
N ASN A 203 13.42 13.77 -3.89
CA ASN A 203 14.38 14.80 -3.47
C ASN A 203 14.14 15.26 -2.03
N ASP A 204 13.00 14.89 -1.44
CA ASP A 204 12.62 15.23 -0.07
C ASP A 204 12.03 14.05 0.68
N GLU A 205 11.99 14.13 2.01
CA GLU A 205 11.44 13.08 2.88
C GLU A 205 9.92 12.91 2.77
N LYS A 206 9.22 13.94 2.33
CA LYS A 206 7.76 13.89 2.17
C LYS A 206 7.34 13.25 0.86
N GLY A 207 8.21 13.25 -0.14
CA GLY A 207 7.90 12.77 -1.49
C GLY A 207 7.05 13.75 -2.29
N ASP A 208 7.07 15.04 -1.94
CA ASP A 208 6.39 16.11 -2.67
C ASP A 208 7.24 16.61 -3.83
N ASP A 209 8.57 16.55 -3.71
CA ASP A 209 9.53 16.92 -4.75
C ASP A 209 10.08 15.65 -5.44
N ILE A 210 9.59 15.41 -6.65
CA ILE A 210 9.93 14.21 -7.45
C ILE A 210 10.57 14.63 -8.77
N THR A 211 11.75 14.09 -9.05
CA THR A 211 12.38 14.20 -10.36
C THR A 211 12.10 12.95 -11.20
N ILE A 212 11.46 13.12 -12.35
CA ILE A 212 11.18 12.03 -13.30
C ILE A 212 12.28 12.04 -14.36
N THR A 213 12.96 10.91 -14.53
CA THR A 213 14.09 10.76 -15.44
C THR A 213 14.05 9.42 -16.17
N ASP A 214 14.98 9.21 -17.11
CA ASP A 214 15.17 7.92 -17.74
C ASP A 214 15.78 6.92 -16.74
N ILE A 215 15.53 5.63 -17.00
CA ILE A 215 16.06 4.53 -16.18
C ILE A 215 17.59 4.58 -16.20
N PRO A 216 18.26 4.51 -15.02
CA PRO A 216 19.72 4.43 -14.93
C PRO A 216 20.29 3.28 -15.78
N GLU A 217 21.45 3.49 -16.40
CA GLU A 217 22.05 2.53 -17.35
C GLU A 217 22.26 1.15 -16.73
N ASP A 218 22.71 1.11 -15.49
CA ASP A 218 22.98 -0.11 -14.71
C ASP A 218 21.69 -0.89 -14.37
N MET A 219 20.54 -0.23 -14.41
CA MET A 219 19.24 -0.85 -14.12
C MET A 219 18.41 -1.17 -15.37
N LYS A 220 18.83 -0.72 -16.55
CA LYS A 220 18.08 -0.97 -17.80
C LYS A 220 17.88 -2.45 -18.06
N ALA A 221 18.94 -3.27 -17.97
CA ALA A 221 18.84 -4.71 -18.22
C ALA A 221 17.83 -5.40 -17.30
N VAL A 222 17.83 -5.09 -16.00
CA VAL A 222 16.89 -5.64 -15.03
C VAL A 222 15.46 -5.17 -15.30
N SER A 223 15.27 -3.89 -15.62
CA SER A 223 13.95 -3.31 -15.89
C SER A 223 13.30 -3.92 -17.14
N TYR A 224 14.07 -4.15 -18.19
CA TYR A 224 13.55 -4.79 -19.42
C TYR A 224 13.31 -6.30 -19.27
N THR A 225 13.94 -6.95 -18.29
CA THR A 225 13.72 -8.38 -18.02
C THR A 225 12.43 -8.63 -17.23
N HIS A 226 12.05 -7.71 -16.39
CA HIS A 226 10.82 -7.77 -15.58
C HIS A 226 9.61 -7.20 -16.30
#